data_35030b9b30e7db5300f7393252ff0615
#
_entry.id   35030b9b30e7db5300f7393252ff0615
#
_cell.length_a   1.000
_cell.length_b   1.000
_cell.length_c   1.000
_cell.angle_alpha   90.00
_cell.angle_beta   90.00
_cell.angle_gamma   90.00
#
_symmetry.space_group_name_H-M   'P 1'
#
loop_
_entity.id
_entity.type
_entity.pdbx_description
1 polymer ?
#
loop_
_entity_poly.entity_id
_entity_poly.type
_entity_poly.pdbx_seq_one_letter_code
_entity_poly.pdbx_strand_id
1 'polypeptide(L)'
;MVVDIFLTTFQRQEFTKECIKYLKERTKHEYRLFIIDNGGNEWAKTDPRVFLYIGMGKNIGIHGAWNIALSLVESPFFITSDPDLLVPLLEPDWLTQMVNFMEERPGFGAISLHPHVFIGAAGIDPNDSEDVKERNMAGAVFRIMRTEAVRAVGGWEHKIEEGRNHEERTICSRLQGAGYTVGITSRIRAYHLFGDNWGYPEWFTPERQKHTPELKDYVKQFDHQESYDNKTWMPL
;
A
#
# COMPACT_ATOMS: atom_id res chain seq x y z
N MET A 1 -6.39 -2.84 -18.94
CA MET A 1 -7.40 -2.84 -17.83
C MET A 1 -7.07 -1.70 -16.89
N VAL A 2 -8.07 -0.90 -16.49
CA VAL A 2 -7.86 0.19 -15.51
C VAL A 2 -7.91 -0.39 -14.10
N VAL A 3 -7.01 0.04 -13.21
CA VAL A 3 -6.97 -0.40 -11.81
C VAL A 3 -7.40 0.75 -10.89
N ASP A 4 -8.26 0.47 -9.93
CA ASP A 4 -8.66 1.44 -8.92
C ASP A 4 -7.67 1.41 -7.75
N ILE A 5 -7.02 2.54 -7.46
CA ILE A 5 -6.11 2.71 -6.32
C ILE A 5 -6.77 3.58 -5.26
N PHE A 6 -6.94 3.04 -4.06
CA PHE A 6 -7.52 3.72 -2.92
C PHE A 6 -6.44 4.00 -1.87
N LEU A 7 -6.17 5.27 -1.62
CA LEU A 7 -5.37 5.73 -0.49
C LEU A 7 -6.31 6.16 0.64
N THR A 8 -6.14 5.55 1.80
CA THR A 8 -6.84 6.00 3.01
C THR A 8 -5.95 6.95 3.75
N THR A 9 -6.39 8.18 3.92
CA THR A 9 -5.58 9.26 4.49
C THR A 9 -6.15 9.75 5.82
N PHE A 10 -5.27 10.11 6.75
CA PHE A 10 -5.62 10.80 7.98
C PHE A 10 -4.46 11.71 8.37
N GLN A 11 -4.69 13.04 8.36
CA GLN A 11 -3.62 14.02 8.58
C GLN A 11 -2.43 13.82 7.60
N ARG A 12 -1.20 14.12 7.96
CA ARG A 12 0.03 13.84 7.24
C ARG A 12 0.01 14.24 5.76
N GLN A 13 -0.42 15.47 5.47
CA GLN A 13 -0.57 15.97 4.11
C GLN A 13 0.68 15.81 3.25
N GLU A 14 1.86 16.07 3.82
CA GLU A 14 3.11 16.07 3.07
C GLU A 14 3.47 14.65 2.59
N PHE A 15 3.23 13.63 3.41
CA PHE A 15 3.44 12.24 2.99
C PHE A 15 2.47 11.83 1.89
N THR A 16 1.20 12.18 2.04
CA THR A 16 0.18 11.91 1.01
C THR A 16 0.55 12.58 -0.32
N LYS A 17 1.06 13.80 -0.29
CA LYS A 17 1.51 14.52 -1.49
C LYS A 17 2.67 13.84 -2.17
N GLU A 18 3.69 13.41 -1.42
CA GLU A 18 4.82 12.66 -1.97
C GLU A 18 4.37 11.30 -2.52
N CYS A 19 3.53 10.56 -1.82
CA CYS A 19 2.96 9.30 -2.32
C CYS A 19 2.28 9.50 -3.69
N ILE A 20 1.39 10.49 -3.81
CA ILE A 20 0.69 10.80 -5.07
C ILE A 20 1.66 11.23 -6.18
N LYS A 21 2.70 11.99 -5.84
CA LYS A 21 3.74 12.39 -6.78
C LYS A 21 4.45 11.17 -7.36
N TYR A 22 4.94 10.28 -6.51
CA TYR A 22 5.63 9.07 -6.94
C TYR A 22 4.73 8.10 -7.70
N LEU A 23 3.47 7.96 -7.29
CA LEU A 23 2.48 7.22 -8.08
C LEU A 23 2.38 7.77 -9.50
N LYS A 24 2.23 9.09 -9.65
CA LYS A 24 2.09 9.73 -10.96
C LYS A 24 3.34 9.59 -11.83
N GLU A 25 4.51 9.72 -11.24
CA GLU A 25 5.80 9.71 -11.97
C GLU A 25 6.23 8.29 -12.36
N ARG A 26 5.82 7.26 -11.60
CA ARG A 26 6.38 5.91 -11.68
C ARG A 26 5.38 4.82 -12.08
N THR A 27 4.15 5.19 -12.39
CA THR A 27 3.10 4.26 -12.83
C THR A 27 2.68 4.59 -14.25
N LYS A 28 2.93 3.67 -15.19
CA LYS A 28 2.53 3.78 -16.58
C LYS A 28 1.22 3.05 -16.86
N HIS A 29 0.94 2.00 -16.10
CA HIS A 29 -0.33 1.27 -16.16
C HIS A 29 -1.49 2.23 -15.87
N GLU A 30 -2.57 2.10 -16.60
CA GLU A 30 -3.74 2.96 -16.45
C GLU A 30 -4.44 2.70 -15.10
N TYR A 31 -4.64 3.76 -14.31
CA TYR A 31 -5.31 3.67 -13.01
C TYR A 31 -6.19 4.89 -12.71
N ARG A 32 -7.13 4.71 -11.79
CA ARG A 32 -7.90 5.80 -11.18
C ARG A 32 -7.49 5.92 -9.72
N LEU A 33 -7.13 7.13 -9.29
CA LEU A 33 -6.72 7.38 -7.90
C LEU A 33 -7.89 7.92 -7.08
N PHE A 34 -8.25 7.21 -6.03
CA PHE A 34 -9.27 7.59 -5.06
C PHE A 34 -8.60 7.95 -3.73
N ILE A 35 -9.04 9.05 -3.14
CA ILE A 35 -8.62 9.44 -1.79
C ILE A 35 -9.83 9.32 -0.86
N ILE A 36 -9.70 8.47 0.17
CA ILE A 36 -10.67 8.39 1.27
C ILE A 36 -10.05 9.08 2.47
N ASP A 37 -10.48 10.32 2.70
CA ASP A 37 -9.89 11.19 3.71
C ASP A 37 -10.65 11.10 5.04
N ASN A 38 -10.01 10.48 6.02
CA ASN A 38 -10.48 10.43 7.40
C ASN A 38 -10.24 11.75 8.16
N GLY A 39 -9.65 12.75 7.49
CA GLY A 39 -9.47 14.12 7.97
C GLY A 39 -8.07 14.68 7.70
N GLY A 40 -8.03 15.95 7.29
CA GLY A 40 -6.78 16.72 7.13
C GLY A 40 -6.16 16.72 5.73
N ASN A 41 -6.80 16.11 4.72
CA ASN A 41 -6.29 16.09 3.35
C ASN A 41 -7.27 16.71 2.33
N GLU A 42 -8.05 17.69 2.74
CA GLU A 42 -9.04 18.36 1.89
C GLU A 42 -8.45 18.99 0.61
N TRP A 43 -7.18 19.31 0.59
CA TRP A 43 -6.46 19.78 -0.59
C TRP A 43 -6.56 18.80 -1.76
N ALA A 44 -6.65 17.48 -1.48
CA ALA A 44 -6.76 16.45 -2.51
C ALA A 44 -8.07 16.56 -3.33
N LYS A 45 -9.07 17.27 -2.84
CA LYS A 45 -10.32 17.52 -3.56
C LYS A 45 -10.12 18.30 -4.87
N THR A 46 -9.08 19.11 -4.93
CA THR A 46 -8.76 19.94 -6.11
C THR A 46 -7.49 19.49 -6.83
N ASP A 47 -6.88 18.40 -6.40
CA ASP A 47 -5.68 17.85 -7.04
C ASP A 47 -6.07 17.15 -8.35
N PRO A 48 -5.56 17.57 -9.51
CA PRO A 48 -5.93 17.00 -10.80
C PRO A 48 -5.47 15.54 -11.00
N ARG A 49 -4.63 15.02 -10.11
CA ARG A 49 -4.18 13.63 -10.11
C ARG A 49 -5.17 12.70 -9.43
N VAL A 50 -6.09 13.24 -8.66
CA VAL A 50 -7.12 12.50 -7.92
C VAL A 50 -8.37 12.37 -8.77
N PHE A 51 -8.78 11.13 -9.03
CA PHE A 51 -10.01 10.86 -9.78
C PHE A 51 -11.26 11.16 -8.93
N LEU A 52 -11.25 10.75 -7.65
CA LEU A 52 -12.35 11.02 -6.73
C LEU A 52 -11.82 11.21 -5.30
N TYR A 53 -12.23 12.31 -4.68
CA TYR A 53 -12.00 12.58 -3.27
C TYR A 53 -13.28 12.34 -2.45
N ILE A 54 -13.13 11.60 -1.34
CA ILE A 54 -14.22 11.25 -0.43
C ILE A 54 -13.80 11.69 0.97
N GLY A 55 -14.32 12.85 1.39
CA GLY A 55 -14.12 13.36 2.74
C GLY A 55 -15.11 12.75 3.72
N MET A 56 -14.62 12.08 4.75
CA MET A 56 -15.47 11.39 5.73
C MET A 56 -16.02 12.30 6.82
N GLY A 57 -15.49 13.53 6.95
CA GLY A 57 -15.87 14.47 8.00
C GLY A 57 -15.47 14.07 9.41
N LYS A 58 -15.04 12.83 9.60
CA LYS A 58 -14.49 12.27 10.84
C LYS A 58 -13.63 11.04 10.53
N ASN A 59 -12.78 10.65 11.45
CA ASN A 59 -12.06 9.40 11.32
C ASN A 59 -12.97 8.19 11.58
N ILE A 60 -13.24 7.40 10.52
CA ILE A 60 -14.06 6.19 10.57
C ILE A 60 -13.20 4.92 10.68
N GLY A 61 -11.89 5.08 10.82
CA GLY A 61 -10.94 3.98 10.80
C GLY A 61 -10.67 3.42 9.40
N ILE A 62 -9.66 2.59 9.32
CA ILE A 62 -9.18 2.03 8.05
C ILE A 62 -10.16 0.98 7.48
N HIS A 63 -10.77 0.15 8.31
CA HIS A 63 -11.77 -0.85 7.90
C HIS A 63 -12.98 -0.21 7.24
N GLY A 64 -13.50 0.87 7.84
CA GLY A 64 -14.61 1.63 7.29
C GLY A 64 -14.27 2.24 5.93
N ALA A 65 -13.08 2.83 5.83
CA ALA A 65 -12.58 3.42 4.59
C ALA A 65 -12.44 2.38 3.47
N TRP A 66 -11.87 1.22 3.75
CA TRP A 66 -11.70 0.18 2.73
C TRP A 66 -13.00 -0.54 2.35
N ASN A 67 -14.00 -0.59 3.24
CA ASN A 67 -15.33 -1.05 2.86
C ASN A 67 -16.04 -0.04 1.92
N ILE A 68 -15.78 1.26 2.10
CA ILE A 68 -16.21 2.28 1.12
C ILE A 68 -15.48 2.07 -0.21
N ALA A 69 -14.15 1.86 -0.18
CA ALA A 69 -13.39 1.52 -1.38
C ALA A 69 -14.02 0.35 -2.12
N LEU A 70 -14.29 -0.76 -1.42
CA LEU A 70 -14.89 -1.97 -1.99
C LEU A 70 -16.27 -1.70 -2.64
N SER A 71 -17.04 -0.78 -2.10
CA SER A 71 -18.36 -0.41 -2.68
C SER A 71 -18.24 0.37 -3.99
N LEU A 72 -17.10 1.00 -4.24
CA LEU A 72 -16.84 1.86 -5.41
C LEU A 72 -16.04 1.15 -6.51
N VAL A 73 -15.41 0.03 -6.19
CA VAL A 73 -14.59 -0.72 -7.16
C VAL A 73 -15.44 -1.25 -8.30
N GLU A 74 -15.02 -0.98 -9.53
CA GLU A 74 -15.62 -1.53 -10.75
C GLU A 74 -14.68 -2.50 -11.48
N SER A 75 -13.37 -2.41 -11.21
CA SER A 75 -12.36 -3.22 -11.87
C SER A 75 -12.21 -4.61 -11.24
N PRO A 76 -11.69 -5.62 -11.99
CA PRO A 76 -11.43 -6.97 -11.46
C PRO A 76 -10.42 -6.99 -10.32
N PHE A 77 -9.48 -6.04 -10.33
CA PHE A 77 -8.48 -5.83 -9.30
C PHE A 77 -8.49 -4.40 -8.83
N PHE A 78 -8.24 -4.21 -7.56
CA PHE A 78 -8.09 -2.89 -6.97
C PHE A 78 -6.94 -2.88 -5.95
N ILE A 79 -6.46 -1.70 -5.63
CA ILE A 79 -5.39 -1.52 -4.65
C ILE A 79 -5.89 -0.75 -3.45
N THR A 80 -5.52 -1.21 -2.25
CA THR A 80 -5.61 -0.44 -1.01
C THR A 80 -4.22 -0.15 -0.49
N SER A 81 -3.97 1.07 -0.03
CA SER A 81 -2.66 1.44 0.50
C SER A 81 -2.75 2.55 1.54
N ASP A 82 -1.75 2.55 2.42
CA ASP A 82 -1.42 3.69 3.26
C ASP A 82 -0.76 4.80 2.43
N PRO A 83 -0.85 6.08 2.84
CA PRO A 83 -0.39 7.22 2.05
C PRO A 83 1.07 7.61 2.32
N ASP A 84 1.80 6.88 3.14
CA ASP A 84 3.19 7.12 3.51
C ASP A 84 4.18 6.14 2.85
N LEU A 85 3.82 5.71 1.64
CA LEU A 85 4.56 4.75 0.84
C LEU A 85 4.94 5.33 -0.52
N LEU A 86 6.14 5.03 -0.98
CA LEU A 86 6.62 5.40 -2.31
C LEU A 86 6.80 4.14 -3.16
N VAL A 87 6.27 4.20 -4.38
CA VAL A 87 6.41 3.09 -5.33
C VAL A 87 7.74 3.15 -6.08
N PRO A 88 8.34 2.00 -6.46
CA PRO A 88 9.62 1.96 -7.16
C PRO A 88 9.49 2.37 -8.64
N LEU A 89 10.60 2.83 -9.22
CA LEU A 89 10.74 3.03 -10.67
C LEU A 89 11.20 1.73 -11.31
N LEU A 90 10.32 1.09 -12.08
CA LEU A 90 10.57 -0.20 -12.73
C LEU A 90 10.14 -0.19 -14.20
N GLU A 91 10.66 -1.14 -14.98
CA GLU A 91 10.24 -1.39 -16.35
C GLU A 91 10.08 -2.92 -16.58
N PRO A 92 8.88 -3.46 -16.86
CA PRO A 92 7.58 -2.76 -16.80
C PRO A 92 7.32 -2.17 -15.40
N ASP A 93 6.48 -1.12 -15.33
CA ASP A 93 6.19 -0.48 -14.05
C ASP A 93 5.58 -1.45 -13.03
N TRP A 94 5.69 -1.09 -11.76
CA TRP A 94 5.29 -1.92 -10.64
C TRP A 94 3.82 -2.38 -10.71
N LEU A 95 2.90 -1.52 -11.18
CA LEU A 95 1.48 -1.85 -11.24
C LEU A 95 1.19 -2.84 -12.37
N THR A 96 1.84 -2.69 -13.52
CA THR A 96 1.79 -3.67 -14.61
C THR A 96 2.23 -5.05 -14.13
N GLN A 97 3.34 -5.12 -13.38
CA GLN A 97 3.82 -6.39 -12.83
C GLN A 97 2.84 -6.98 -11.82
N MET A 98 2.26 -6.16 -10.92
CA MET A 98 1.28 -6.62 -9.94
C MET A 98 0.00 -7.18 -10.59
N VAL A 99 -0.47 -6.53 -11.65
CA VAL A 99 -1.63 -7.03 -12.43
C VAL A 99 -1.31 -8.37 -13.06
N ASN A 100 -0.13 -8.50 -13.71
CA ASN A 100 0.30 -9.76 -14.31
C ASN A 100 0.37 -10.89 -13.26
N PHE A 101 0.90 -10.61 -12.06
CA PHE A 101 0.94 -11.61 -10.99
C PHE A 101 -0.44 -12.10 -10.58
N MET A 102 -1.44 -11.20 -10.53
CA MET A 102 -2.82 -11.57 -10.20
C MET A 102 -3.51 -12.35 -11.32
N GLU A 103 -3.23 -12.01 -12.59
CA GLU A 103 -3.77 -12.71 -13.75
C GLU A 103 -3.19 -14.12 -13.89
N GLU A 104 -1.89 -14.27 -13.72
CA GLU A 104 -1.19 -15.56 -13.80
C GLU A 104 -1.51 -16.50 -12.63
N ARG A 105 -1.98 -15.95 -11.51
CA ARG A 105 -2.23 -16.68 -10.25
C ARG A 105 -3.68 -16.52 -9.78
N PRO A 106 -4.64 -17.16 -10.43
CA PRO A 106 -6.07 -17.00 -10.10
C PRO A 106 -6.42 -17.43 -8.67
N GLY A 107 -5.60 -18.26 -8.03
CA GLY A 107 -5.76 -18.65 -6.63
C GLY A 107 -5.40 -17.56 -5.62
N PHE A 108 -4.75 -16.46 -6.02
CA PHE A 108 -4.43 -15.38 -5.12
C PHE A 108 -5.60 -14.40 -4.95
N GLY A 109 -6.00 -14.16 -3.71
CA GLY A 109 -6.97 -13.14 -3.34
C GLY A 109 -6.35 -11.78 -3.08
N ALA A 110 -5.07 -11.74 -2.65
CA ALA A 110 -4.33 -10.50 -2.40
C ALA A 110 -2.82 -10.71 -2.52
N ILE A 111 -2.13 -9.71 -3.05
CA ILE A 111 -0.66 -9.62 -3.07
C ILE A 111 -0.28 -8.19 -2.68
N SER A 112 0.63 -8.00 -1.72
CA SER A 112 1.19 -6.68 -1.40
C SER A 112 2.59 -6.51 -1.98
N LEU A 113 3.00 -5.26 -2.19
CA LEU A 113 4.41 -4.96 -2.35
C LEU A 113 5.15 -5.28 -1.05
N HIS A 114 6.43 -5.57 -1.17
CA HIS A 114 7.28 -5.72 0.02
C HIS A 114 7.54 -4.36 0.65
N PRO A 115 7.25 -4.16 1.95
CA PRO A 115 7.64 -2.93 2.63
C PRO A 115 9.16 -2.91 2.79
N HIS A 116 9.81 -1.92 2.20
CA HIS A 116 11.21 -1.66 2.48
C HIS A 116 11.33 -0.85 3.75
N VAL A 117 11.62 -1.50 4.84
CA VAL A 117 11.96 -0.89 6.12
C VAL A 117 13.47 -0.86 6.26
N PHE A 118 14.02 0.22 6.77
CA PHE A 118 15.43 0.55 6.74
C PHE A 118 16.40 -0.45 7.34
N ILE A 119 15.98 -1.32 8.23
CA ILE A 119 16.88 -2.20 8.96
C ILE A 119 16.27 -3.58 9.09
N GLY A 120 16.82 -4.51 8.31
CA GLY A 120 16.65 -5.92 8.60
C GLY A 120 15.22 -6.43 8.48
N ALA A 121 14.46 -5.99 7.49
CA ALA A 121 13.23 -6.68 7.11
C ALA A 121 13.61 -8.13 6.82
N ALA A 122 13.62 -8.90 7.88
CA ALA A 122 14.01 -10.29 7.88
C ALA A 122 13.15 -11.03 6.86
N GLY A 123 13.79 -11.69 5.92
CA GLY A 123 13.18 -12.79 5.20
C GLY A 123 12.87 -12.59 3.75
N ILE A 124 13.44 -11.59 3.06
CA ILE A 124 13.48 -11.62 1.61
C ILE A 124 14.93 -11.75 1.16
N ASP A 125 15.22 -12.92 0.64
CA ASP A 125 16.46 -13.18 -0.06
C ASP A 125 16.39 -12.46 -1.42
N PRO A 126 17.31 -11.53 -1.72
CA PRO A 126 17.40 -10.92 -3.04
C PRO A 126 17.65 -11.94 -4.17
N ASN A 127 18.14 -13.10 -3.85
CA ASN A 127 18.33 -14.20 -4.79
C ASN A 127 17.12 -15.13 -4.91
N ASP A 128 15.97 -14.73 -4.33
CA ASP A 128 14.76 -15.52 -4.40
C ASP A 128 14.31 -15.68 -5.86
N SER A 129 14.11 -16.92 -6.26
CA SER A 129 13.66 -17.25 -7.62
C SER A 129 12.16 -16.97 -7.83
N GLU A 130 11.40 -16.80 -6.74
CA GLU A 130 9.96 -16.57 -6.80
C GLU A 130 9.65 -15.06 -6.79
N ASP A 131 8.84 -14.59 -7.73
CA ASP A 131 8.42 -13.18 -7.79
C ASP A 131 7.42 -12.82 -6.67
N VAL A 132 6.61 -13.79 -6.25
CA VAL A 132 5.61 -13.63 -5.18
C VAL A 132 5.73 -14.80 -4.22
N LYS A 133 5.88 -14.50 -2.93
CA LYS A 133 5.87 -15.50 -1.85
C LYS A 133 4.51 -15.56 -1.19
N GLU A 134 3.99 -16.78 -1.03
CA GLU A 134 2.87 -17.03 -0.16
C GLU A 134 3.20 -16.65 1.29
N ARG A 135 2.27 -15.98 1.95
CA ARG A 135 2.39 -15.51 3.34
C ARG A 135 1.04 -15.63 4.05
N ASN A 136 1.08 -15.55 5.37
CA ASN A 136 -0.14 -15.48 6.17
C ASN A 136 -0.80 -14.09 6.12
N MET A 137 -0.09 -13.10 5.59
CA MET A 137 -0.56 -11.71 5.54
C MET A 137 0.03 -10.98 4.33
N ALA A 138 -0.79 -10.17 3.69
CA ALA A 138 -0.43 -9.15 2.72
C ALA A 138 -0.73 -7.79 3.36
N GLY A 139 0.30 -6.99 3.62
CA GLY A 139 0.19 -5.68 4.28
C GLY A 139 -0.51 -4.63 3.42
N ALA A 140 -0.85 -3.48 4.02
CA ALA A 140 -1.45 -2.34 3.31
C ALA A 140 -0.44 -1.56 2.44
N VAL A 141 0.51 -2.24 1.85
CA VAL A 141 1.62 -1.70 1.05
C VAL A 141 1.29 -1.89 -0.43
N PHE A 142 0.52 -0.97 -0.99
CA PHE A 142 0.00 -1.08 -2.36
C PHE A 142 -0.52 -2.49 -2.66
N ARG A 143 -1.37 -2.98 -1.75
CA ARG A 143 -1.94 -4.32 -1.82
C ARG A 143 -2.95 -4.40 -2.94
N ILE A 144 -2.64 -5.16 -4.00
CA ILE A 144 -3.59 -5.52 -5.04
C ILE A 144 -4.48 -6.67 -4.56
N MET A 145 -5.77 -6.54 -4.80
CA MET A 145 -6.77 -7.49 -4.33
C MET A 145 -7.71 -7.88 -5.46
N ARG A 146 -8.13 -9.14 -5.47
CA ARG A 146 -9.16 -9.63 -6.40
C ARG A 146 -10.53 -9.22 -5.90
N THR A 147 -11.23 -8.38 -6.67
CA THR A 147 -12.50 -7.78 -6.27
C THR A 147 -13.55 -8.81 -5.90
N GLU A 148 -13.71 -9.86 -6.71
CA GLU A 148 -14.66 -10.94 -6.44
C GLU A 148 -14.34 -11.69 -5.14
N ALA A 149 -13.05 -11.94 -4.86
CA ALA A 149 -12.62 -12.64 -3.66
C ALA A 149 -12.95 -11.82 -2.40
N VAL A 150 -12.65 -10.52 -2.42
CA VAL A 150 -12.94 -9.62 -1.28
C VAL A 150 -14.44 -9.45 -1.07
N ARG A 151 -15.23 -9.37 -2.14
CA ARG A 151 -16.69 -9.34 -2.06
C ARG A 151 -17.28 -10.63 -1.51
N ALA A 152 -16.76 -11.79 -1.96
CA ALA A 152 -17.22 -13.10 -1.51
C ALA A 152 -17.04 -13.31 0.00
N VAL A 153 -16.00 -12.72 0.59
CA VAL A 153 -15.77 -12.77 2.04
C VAL A 153 -16.43 -11.62 2.81
N GLY A 154 -17.17 -10.73 2.13
CA GLY A 154 -17.92 -9.62 2.73
C GLY A 154 -17.04 -8.44 3.19
N GLY A 155 -15.84 -8.26 2.62
CA GLY A 155 -14.95 -7.14 2.92
C GLY A 155 -14.32 -7.21 4.31
N TRP A 156 -14.02 -6.04 4.87
CA TRP A 156 -13.40 -5.88 6.19
C TRP A 156 -14.42 -5.88 7.32
N GLU A 157 -14.05 -6.40 8.48
CA GLU A 157 -14.93 -6.39 9.65
C GLU A 157 -15.22 -4.96 10.13
N HIS A 158 -16.47 -4.75 10.54
CA HIS A 158 -16.89 -3.45 11.07
C HIS A 158 -16.60 -3.25 12.57
N LYS A 159 -16.30 -4.33 13.28
CA LYS A 159 -16.01 -4.27 14.73
C LYS A 159 -14.52 -4.03 14.93
N ILE A 160 -14.19 -2.84 15.42
CA ILE A 160 -12.89 -2.52 15.98
C ILE A 160 -12.92 -2.97 17.42
N GLU A 161 -12.23 -4.06 17.76
CA GLU A 161 -11.88 -4.31 19.15
C GLU A 161 -10.87 -3.25 19.57
N GLU A 162 -11.16 -2.51 20.64
CA GLU A 162 -10.32 -1.43 21.12
C GLU A 162 -8.86 -1.91 21.27
N GLY A 163 -7.95 -1.24 20.56
CA GLY A 163 -6.52 -1.34 20.75
C GLY A 163 -5.74 -2.29 19.83
N ARG A 164 -6.37 -2.97 18.85
CA ARG A 164 -5.62 -3.82 17.89
C ARG A 164 -6.21 -3.73 16.48
N ASN A 165 -5.74 -2.75 15.73
CA ASN A 165 -6.00 -2.71 14.29
C ASN A 165 -5.16 -3.77 13.59
N HIS A 166 -5.74 -4.94 13.38
CA HIS A 166 -5.15 -5.99 12.55
C HIS A 166 -5.99 -6.17 11.27
N GLU A 167 -6.29 -5.04 10.58
CA GLU A 167 -7.13 -5.07 9.39
C GLU A 167 -6.54 -5.98 8.30
N GLU A 168 -5.24 -5.98 8.15
CA GLU A 168 -4.51 -6.84 7.21
C GLU A 168 -4.69 -8.31 7.56
N ARG A 169 -4.53 -8.66 8.84
CA ARG A 169 -4.71 -10.04 9.30
C ARG A 169 -6.14 -10.49 9.10
N THR A 170 -7.12 -9.65 9.42
CA THR A 170 -8.53 -9.97 9.34
C THR A 170 -8.94 -10.29 7.91
N ILE A 171 -8.65 -9.41 6.94
CA ILE A 171 -9.01 -9.66 5.55
C ILE A 171 -8.24 -10.85 4.96
N CYS A 172 -6.94 -10.98 5.27
CA CYS A 172 -6.14 -12.10 4.79
C CYS A 172 -6.64 -13.44 5.33
N SER A 173 -6.98 -13.53 6.63
CA SER A 173 -7.55 -14.75 7.22
C SER A 173 -8.89 -15.13 6.58
N ARG A 174 -9.75 -14.15 6.26
CA ARG A 174 -11.04 -14.41 5.58
C ARG A 174 -10.83 -14.92 4.17
N LEU A 175 -9.90 -14.32 3.41
CA LEU A 175 -9.54 -14.78 2.07
C LEU A 175 -8.99 -16.21 2.11
N GLN A 176 -8.08 -16.50 3.05
CA GLN A 176 -7.52 -17.85 3.22
C GLN A 176 -8.60 -18.87 3.66
N GLY A 177 -9.51 -18.49 4.55
CA GLY A 177 -10.64 -19.30 4.93
C GLY A 177 -11.60 -19.62 3.78
N ALA A 178 -11.64 -18.76 2.75
CA ALA A 178 -12.39 -18.98 1.52
C ALA A 178 -11.57 -19.71 0.43
N GLY A 179 -10.36 -20.18 0.72
CA GLY A 179 -9.51 -20.95 -0.17
C GLY A 179 -8.59 -20.12 -1.07
N TYR A 180 -8.49 -18.81 -0.86
CA TYR A 180 -7.55 -17.97 -1.58
C TYR A 180 -6.19 -17.92 -0.89
N THR A 181 -5.14 -17.82 -1.69
CA THR A 181 -3.78 -17.53 -1.22
C THR A 181 -3.59 -16.03 -1.06
N VAL A 182 -2.77 -15.61 -0.11
CA VAL A 182 -2.27 -14.24 0.00
C VAL A 182 -0.76 -14.23 -0.02
N GLY A 183 -0.15 -13.14 -0.51
CA GLY A 183 1.29 -13.10 -0.72
C GLY A 183 1.90 -11.72 -0.66
N ILE A 184 3.22 -11.71 -0.74
CA ILE A 184 4.06 -10.51 -0.81
C ILE A 184 5.03 -10.68 -1.97
N THR A 185 5.26 -9.62 -2.73
CA THR A 185 6.27 -9.63 -3.79
C THR A 185 7.67 -9.80 -3.19
N SER A 186 8.51 -10.58 -3.86
CA SER A 186 9.89 -10.79 -3.42
C SER A 186 10.83 -9.67 -3.89
N ARG A 187 10.56 -9.11 -5.07
CA ARG A 187 11.47 -8.17 -5.74
C ARG A 187 10.94 -6.76 -5.86
N ILE A 188 9.61 -6.58 -5.89
CA ILE A 188 9.02 -5.25 -5.99
C ILE A 188 8.82 -4.71 -4.58
N ARG A 189 9.52 -3.63 -4.26
CA ARG A 189 9.52 -3.03 -2.93
C ARG A 189 8.93 -1.64 -2.96
N ALA A 190 8.04 -1.33 -2.02
CA ALA A 190 7.64 0.04 -1.73
C ALA A 190 8.43 0.56 -0.54
N TYR A 191 8.84 1.81 -0.62
CA TYR A 191 9.57 2.46 0.45
C TYR A 191 8.60 3.08 1.46
N HIS A 192 8.75 2.73 2.74
CA HIS A 192 7.93 3.27 3.81
C HIS A 192 8.60 4.51 4.40
N LEU A 193 7.95 5.67 4.31
CA LEU A 193 8.53 6.96 4.67
C LEU A 193 8.86 7.11 6.17
N PHE A 194 8.29 6.31 7.03
CA PHE A 194 8.56 6.33 8.47
C PHE A 194 9.47 5.21 8.96
N GLY A 195 9.83 4.27 8.12
CA GLY A 195 10.57 3.10 8.56
C GLY A 195 9.87 2.38 9.72
N ASP A 196 10.64 1.90 10.71
CA ASP A 196 10.10 1.19 11.88
C ASP A 196 9.35 2.09 12.87
N ASN A 197 9.34 3.39 12.65
CA ASN A 197 8.76 4.35 13.59
C ASN A 197 7.28 4.63 13.34
N TRP A 198 6.49 3.68 12.96
CA TRP A 198 5.01 3.71 12.81
C TRP A 198 4.35 5.05 13.23
N GLY A 199 4.84 6.10 12.72
CA GLY A 199 4.80 7.51 12.96
C GLY A 199 3.45 8.16 13.27
N TYR A 200 2.68 7.68 14.22
CA TYR A 200 1.61 8.47 14.82
C TYR A 200 2.22 9.37 15.90
N PRO A 201 2.01 10.70 15.83
CA PRO A 201 2.58 11.64 16.81
C PRO A 201 2.32 11.25 18.27
N GLU A 202 1.16 10.69 18.56
CA GLU A 202 0.76 10.20 19.87
C GLU A 202 1.56 9.00 20.37
N TRP A 203 2.26 8.29 19.48
CA TRP A 203 3.09 7.13 19.82
C TRP A 203 4.56 7.47 19.91
N PHE A 204 4.92 8.72 19.61
CA PHE A 204 6.27 9.21 19.76
C PHE A 204 6.52 9.62 21.21
N THR A 205 7.44 8.94 21.88
CA THR A 205 8.05 9.50 23.08
C THR A 205 8.85 10.76 22.70
N PRO A 206 9.04 11.73 23.61
CA PRO A 206 9.86 12.92 23.35
C PRO A 206 11.27 12.59 22.84
N GLU A 207 11.85 11.46 23.26
CA GLU A 207 13.14 10.98 22.74
C GLU A 207 13.06 10.54 21.30
N ARG A 208 12.03 9.82 20.90
CA ARG A 208 11.84 9.39 19.50
C ARG A 208 11.61 10.56 18.57
N GLN A 209 10.83 11.57 18.99
CA GLN A 209 10.61 12.79 18.20
C GLN A 209 11.90 13.53 17.88
N LYS A 210 12.88 13.55 18.81
CA LYS A 210 14.18 14.21 18.61
C LYS A 210 15.03 13.56 17.51
N HIS A 211 14.78 12.30 17.20
CA HIS A 211 15.53 11.52 16.20
C HIS A 211 14.76 11.22 14.94
N THR A 212 13.54 11.76 14.79
CA THR A 212 12.76 11.56 13.55
C THR A 212 13.29 12.51 12.47
N PRO A 213 13.86 11.99 11.37
CA PRO A 213 14.30 12.82 10.26
C PRO A 213 13.12 13.58 9.65
N GLU A 214 13.39 14.73 9.04
CA GLU A 214 12.38 15.43 8.23
C GLU A 214 12.03 14.61 6.97
N LEU A 215 10.83 14.80 6.44
CA LEU A 215 10.38 14.09 5.23
C LEU A 215 11.40 14.16 4.07
N LYS A 216 12.02 15.34 3.89
CA LYS A 216 13.07 15.54 2.84
C LYS A 216 14.25 14.60 2.99
N ASP A 217 14.60 14.19 4.21
CA ASP A 217 15.71 13.31 4.47
C ASP A 217 15.33 11.85 4.18
N TYR A 218 14.08 11.47 4.45
CA TYR A 218 13.54 10.17 4.04
C TYR A 218 13.49 10.04 2.52
N VAL A 219 13.02 11.06 1.80
CA VAL A 219 12.96 11.05 0.33
C VAL A 219 14.35 10.92 -0.28
N LYS A 220 15.35 11.66 0.23
CA LYS A 220 16.73 11.54 -0.23
C LYS A 220 17.31 10.15 -0.01
N GLN A 221 17.03 9.53 1.12
CA GLN A 221 17.48 8.18 1.43
C GLN A 221 16.84 7.18 0.47
N PHE A 222 15.56 7.34 0.13
CA PHE A 222 14.90 6.51 -0.85
C PHE A 222 15.52 6.63 -2.23
N ASP A 223 15.73 7.83 -2.73
CA ASP A 223 16.36 8.07 -4.03
C ASP A 223 17.78 7.46 -4.10
N HIS A 224 18.53 7.53 -2.99
CA HIS A 224 19.83 6.90 -2.87
C HIS A 224 19.73 5.37 -2.88
N GLN A 225 18.82 4.80 -2.07
CA GLN A 225 18.61 3.36 -1.98
C GLN A 225 18.12 2.78 -3.29
N GLU A 226 17.19 3.46 -3.97
CA GLU A 226 16.69 3.05 -5.27
C GLU A 226 17.79 3.03 -6.34
N SER A 227 18.68 4.02 -6.33
CA SER A 227 19.82 4.05 -7.24
C SER A 227 20.81 2.90 -6.99
N TYR A 228 20.92 2.42 -5.76
CA TYR A 228 21.71 1.27 -5.36
C TYR A 228 21.01 -0.05 -5.74
N ASP A 229 19.73 -0.19 -5.38
CA ASP A 229 18.92 -1.38 -5.65
C ASP A 229 18.74 -1.61 -7.16
N ASN A 230 18.49 -0.57 -7.95
CA ASN A 230 18.39 -0.68 -9.40
C ASN A 230 19.69 -1.14 -10.08
N LYS A 231 20.85 -0.90 -9.47
CA LYS A 231 22.14 -1.46 -9.97
C LYS A 231 22.32 -2.92 -9.63
N THR A 232 21.73 -3.37 -8.51
CA THR A 232 21.83 -4.76 -8.04
C THR A 232 20.70 -5.66 -8.54
N TRP A 233 19.59 -5.07 -9.03
CA TRP A 233 18.35 -5.76 -9.38
C TRP A 233 18.03 -5.80 -10.88
N MET A 234 18.90 -5.28 -11.74
CA MET A 234 18.75 -5.57 -13.17
C MET A 234 18.93 -7.07 -13.37
N PRO A 235 17.95 -7.78 -13.97
CA PRO A 235 18.19 -9.14 -14.40
C PRO A 235 19.35 -9.11 -15.41
N LEU A 236 20.36 -9.92 -15.15
CA LEU A 236 21.42 -10.24 -16.09
C LEU A 236 20.82 -10.98 -17.29
#